data_917f27b37189b902be467be2f2d4c8a4
#
_entry.id   917f27b37189b902be467be2f2d4c8a4
#
_cell.length_a   1.000
_cell.length_b   1.000
_cell.length_c   1.000
_cell.angle_alpha   90.00
_cell.angle_beta   90.00
_cell.angle_gamma   90.00
#
_symmetry.space_group_name_H-M   'P 1'
#
loop_
_entity.id
_entity.type
_entity.pdbx_description
1 polymer ?
#
loop_
_entity_poly.entity_id
_entity_poly.type
_entity_poly.pdbx_seq_one_letter_code
_entity_poly.pdbx_strand_id
1 'polypeptide(L)'
;MYLNNYQHLKNKETYLLFFLFLFSFLIRIPVIFIFGDTRLDNEWGIIVNNLTDYGKFSLVNFGDFFVPSLFMPPLYAFYLYFFKIFHFNNEIYIQVVLFSQIILSSFSVVIFYNINKLFFSNKICILGTLIFSLFPLHIYACAQISSIILQSFLMITFFYFFLKIMKKNNFYNICFLSLASGLLILLRGEFIALFLLSILYLALFIKINLKSILIIILLTFVVISPYLMRNIIVLDTITITKSIGFNLWKGNNPQTDVEGKNYIYGSIFDQEDLDLREQINKVPEDKYYEINLDKVFLSEGIKNINNDPIKYFGLYLKKILSFLFIDLNSSNPYYYHPLHYLPVLFISITSIIGIILSKKNSYQINFLILFFIVNVAIVSVFFILPRYKLAIIPLQIIFSNIFFEYIKKNFFKT
;
A
#
# COMPACT_ATOMS: atom_id res chain seq x y z
N MET A 1 -21.05 22.32 -35.85
CA MET A 1 -21.10 22.94 -34.50
C MET A 1 -20.87 21.93 -33.37
N TYR A 2 -21.49 20.75 -33.36
CA TYR A 2 -21.30 19.71 -32.31
C TYR A 2 -19.89 19.15 -32.22
N LEU A 3 -19.18 18.88 -33.32
CA LEU A 3 -17.84 18.37 -33.36
C LEU A 3 -16.79 19.35 -32.79
N ASN A 4 -16.95 20.65 -33.07
CA ASN A 4 -16.07 21.69 -32.53
C ASN A 4 -16.22 21.85 -31.00
N ASN A 5 -17.44 21.78 -30.49
CA ASN A 5 -17.71 21.84 -29.06
C ASN A 5 -17.14 20.60 -28.33
N TYR A 6 -17.23 19.42 -28.93
CA TYR A 6 -16.68 18.19 -28.38
C TYR A 6 -15.12 18.24 -28.31
N GLN A 7 -14.47 18.70 -29.37
CA GLN A 7 -13.02 18.90 -29.39
C GLN A 7 -12.57 19.96 -28.38
N HIS A 8 -13.29 21.07 -28.28
CA HIS A 8 -12.97 22.12 -27.30
C HIS A 8 -13.10 21.66 -25.84
N LEU A 9 -14.12 20.85 -25.52
CA LEU A 9 -14.31 20.27 -24.18
C LEU A 9 -13.23 19.24 -23.89
N LYS A 10 -12.87 18.41 -24.84
CA LYS A 10 -11.78 17.42 -24.72
C LYS A 10 -10.43 18.09 -24.49
N ASN A 11 -10.15 19.17 -25.18
CA ASN A 11 -8.93 19.95 -24.99
C ASN A 11 -8.86 20.58 -23.58
N LYS A 12 -9.97 21.17 -23.10
CA LYS A 12 -10.01 21.72 -21.72
C LYS A 12 -9.74 20.68 -20.65
N GLU A 13 -10.26 19.47 -20.82
CA GLU A 13 -10.01 18.37 -19.87
C GLU A 13 -8.56 17.94 -19.93
N THR A 14 -7.96 17.81 -21.10
CA THR A 14 -6.53 17.47 -21.25
C THR A 14 -5.64 18.51 -20.59
N TYR A 15 -5.92 19.80 -20.77
CA TYR A 15 -5.19 20.88 -20.08
C TYR A 15 -5.35 20.81 -18.56
N LEU A 16 -6.54 20.48 -18.05
CA LEU A 16 -6.75 20.32 -16.62
C LEU A 16 -5.94 19.13 -16.06
N LEU A 17 -5.92 17.97 -16.73
CA LEU A 17 -5.14 16.82 -16.32
C LEU A 17 -3.63 17.12 -16.32
N PHE A 18 -3.15 17.81 -17.34
CA PHE A 18 -1.76 18.24 -17.40
C PHE A 18 -1.43 19.24 -16.27
N PHE A 19 -2.30 20.19 -16.00
CA PHE A 19 -2.13 21.14 -14.90
C PHE A 19 -2.10 20.42 -13.54
N LEU A 20 -2.99 19.47 -13.29
CA LEU A 20 -3.02 18.68 -12.05
C LEU A 20 -1.74 17.87 -11.87
N PHE A 21 -1.24 17.27 -12.95
CA PHE A 21 0.05 16.57 -12.94
C PHE A 21 1.20 17.52 -12.59
N LEU A 22 1.33 18.62 -13.34
CA LEU A 22 2.41 19.58 -13.17
C LEU A 22 2.39 20.25 -11.78
N PHE A 23 1.21 20.67 -11.32
CA PHE A 23 1.01 21.20 -9.98
C PHE A 23 1.44 20.22 -8.90
N SER A 24 0.99 18.98 -8.99
CA SER A 24 1.35 17.91 -8.08
C SER A 24 2.86 17.62 -8.09
N PHE A 25 3.46 17.60 -9.27
CA PHE A 25 4.89 17.38 -9.48
C PHE A 25 5.73 18.51 -8.84
N LEU A 26 5.40 19.75 -9.13
CA LEU A 26 6.15 20.92 -8.64
C LEU A 26 6.13 21.06 -7.11
N ILE A 27 5.00 20.75 -6.46
CA ILE A 27 4.89 20.82 -4.99
C ILE A 27 5.79 19.77 -4.31
N ARG A 28 6.02 18.62 -4.94
CA ARG A 28 6.81 17.52 -4.36
C ARG A 28 8.31 17.69 -4.52
N ILE A 29 8.76 18.47 -5.51
CA ILE A 29 10.20 18.69 -5.76
C ILE A 29 10.92 19.25 -4.52
N PRO A 30 10.48 20.34 -3.87
CA PRO A 30 11.18 20.89 -2.71
C PRO A 30 11.32 19.89 -1.55
N VAL A 31 10.34 18.98 -1.41
CA VAL A 31 10.30 18.03 -0.29
C VAL A 31 11.42 16.99 -0.38
N ILE A 32 11.85 16.62 -1.59
CA ILE A 32 13.02 15.74 -1.76
C ILE A 32 14.29 16.42 -1.24
N PHE A 33 14.49 17.70 -1.52
CA PHE A 33 15.70 18.41 -1.09
C PHE A 33 15.72 18.71 0.41
N ILE A 34 14.54 18.81 1.05
CA ILE A 34 14.45 19.15 2.48
C ILE A 34 14.39 17.88 3.36
N PHE A 35 13.68 16.85 2.91
CA PHE A 35 13.35 15.66 3.70
C PHE A 35 13.74 14.34 3.00
N GLY A 36 14.40 14.41 1.83
CA GLY A 36 14.74 13.23 1.04
C GLY A 36 15.74 12.34 1.77
N ASP A 37 15.49 11.01 1.68
CA ASP A 37 16.48 10.03 2.11
C ASP A 37 17.79 10.24 1.34
N THR A 38 18.90 10.20 2.05
CA THR A 38 20.25 10.35 1.48
C THR A 38 20.98 9.01 1.37
N ARG A 39 20.45 7.95 1.99
CA ARG A 39 21.03 6.62 2.03
C ARG A 39 19.96 5.56 1.87
N LEU A 40 20.37 4.40 1.44
CA LEU A 40 19.54 3.20 1.33
C LEU A 40 20.13 2.10 2.23
N ASP A 41 20.05 2.34 3.56
CA ASP A 41 20.66 1.49 4.60
C ASP A 41 19.63 0.55 5.26
N ASN A 42 18.58 0.19 4.53
CA ASN A 42 17.53 -0.71 5.02
C ASN A 42 17.58 -2.07 4.28
N GLU A 43 16.62 -2.93 4.58
CA GLU A 43 16.50 -4.27 3.99
C GLU A 43 16.48 -4.25 2.45
N TRP A 44 15.87 -3.21 1.86
CA TRP A 44 15.84 -3.03 0.41
C TRP A 44 17.24 -2.78 -0.16
N GLY A 45 18.07 -1.98 0.55
CA GLY A 45 19.44 -1.69 0.15
C GLY A 45 20.31 -2.95 0.13
N ILE A 46 20.19 -3.80 1.15
CA ILE A 46 20.90 -5.07 1.23
C ILE A 46 20.53 -5.96 0.04
N ILE A 47 19.23 -6.14 -0.22
CA ILE A 47 18.77 -6.98 -1.33
C ILE A 47 19.24 -6.44 -2.68
N VAL A 48 19.16 -5.12 -2.90
CA VAL A 48 19.57 -4.50 -4.17
C VAL A 48 21.08 -4.60 -4.38
N ASN A 49 21.88 -4.40 -3.34
CA ASN A 49 23.34 -4.55 -3.42
C ASN A 49 23.71 -6.01 -3.70
N ASN A 50 23.13 -6.98 -2.98
CA ASN A 50 23.38 -8.41 -3.23
C ASN A 50 22.97 -8.84 -4.65
N LEU A 51 21.87 -8.25 -5.16
CA LEU A 51 21.43 -8.51 -6.53
C LEU A 51 22.37 -7.89 -7.57
N THR A 52 22.93 -6.70 -7.29
CA THR A 52 23.86 -6.00 -8.19
C THR A 52 25.23 -6.66 -8.20
N ASP A 53 25.77 -6.96 -7.02
CA ASP A 53 27.16 -7.38 -6.87
C ASP A 53 27.36 -8.89 -7.09
N TYR A 54 26.34 -9.69 -6.73
CA TYR A 54 26.43 -11.16 -6.74
C TYR A 54 25.34 -11.84 -7.58
N GLY A 55 24.38 -11.10 -8.13
CA GLY A 55 23.22 -11.66 -8.85
C GLY A 55 22.28 -12.47 -7.93
N LYS A 56 22.31 -12.21 -6.61
CA LYS A 56 21.56 -12.97 -5.60
C LYS A 56 20.45 -12.12 -4.98
N PHE A 57 19.20 -12.57 -5.11
CA PHE A 57 18.07 -11.97 -4.39
C PHE A 57 18.08 -12.51 -2.95
N SER A 58 18.82 -11.85 -2.06
CA SER A 58 19.11 -12.29 -0.70
C SER A 58 19.12 -11.11 0.26
N LEU A 59 18.56 -11.31 1.46
CA LEU A 59 18.63 -10.37 2.58
C LEU A 59 19.68 -10.79 3.61
N VAL A 60 19.83 -12.10 3.83
CA VAL A 60 20.71 -12.71 4.83
C VAL A 60 21.78 -13.53 4.13
N ASN A 61 23.00 -13.45 4.64
CA ASN A 61 24.12 -14.32 4.21
C ASN A 61 24.87 -14.87 5.40
N PHE A 62 25.38 -16.10 5.25
CA PHE A 62 26.25 -16.80 6.19
C PHE A 62 27.58 -17.04 5.47
N GLY A 63 28.55 -16.15 5.71
CA GLY A 63 29.77 -16.13 4.92
C GLY A 63 29.47 -15.92 3.43
N ASP A 64 29.92 -16.85 2.58
CA ASP A 64 29.71 -16.84 1.14
C ASP A 64 28.33 -17.40 0.70
N PHE A 65 27.56 -17.95 1.63
CA PHE A 65 26.25 -18.51 1.34
C PHE A 65 25.16 -17.45 1.47
N PHE A 66 24.53 -17.09 0.34
CA PHE A 66 23.41 -16.16 0.26
C PHE A 66 22.09 -16.90 0.39
N VAL A 67 21.34 -16.65 1.47
CA VAL A 67 20.00 -17.23 1.67
C VAL A 67 19.04 -16.64 0.64
N PRO A 68 18.34 -17.46 -0.17
CA PRO A 68 17.36 -16.96 -1.13
C PRO A 68 16.18 -16.29 -0.41
N SER A 69 16.04 -14.97 -0.53
CA SER A 69 15.07 -14.23 0.27
C SER A 69 13.63 -14.44 -0.18
N LEU A 70 12.76 -14.56 0.85
CA LEU A 70 11.31 -14.49 0.81
C LEU A 70 10.74 -13.47 1.82
N PHE A 71 11.60 -12.84 2.61
CA PHE A 71 11.16 -11.94 3.66
C PHE A 71 10.49 -10.67 3.08
N MET A 72 11.13 -10.07 2.07
CA MET A 72 10.61 -8.87 1.42
C MET A 72 9.90 -9.20 0.11
N PRO A 73 8.74 -8.55 -0.17
CA PRO A 73 8.07 -8.67 -1.46
C PRO A 73 8.96 -8.20 -2.61
N PRO A 74 8.97 -8.88 -3.78
CA PRO A 74 10.02 -8.67 -4.78
C PRO A 74 9.90 -7.37 -5.58
N LEU A 75 8.68 -6.85 -5.81
CA LEU A 75 8.46 -5.79 -6.79
C LEU A 75 9.27 -4.52 -6.48
N TYR A 76 9.32 -4.11 -5.20
CA TYR A 76 10.02 -2.87 -4.85
C TYR A 76 11.55 -3.04 -4.95
N ALA A 77 12.09 -4.20 -4.62
CA ALA A 77 13.49 -4.50 -4.84
C ALA A 77 13.86 -4.44 -6.33
N PHE A 78 13.03 -5.02 -7.21
CA PHE A 78 13.24 -4.93 -8.67
C PHE A 78 13.05 -3.50 -9.21
N TYR A 79 12.13 -2.72 -8.65
CA TYR A 79 11.98 -1.31 -8.98
C TYR A 79 13.25 -0.51 -8.64
N LEU A 80 13.85 -0.72 -7.49
CA LEU A 80 15.10 -0.10 -7.09
C LEU A 80 16.27 -0.61 -7.94
N TYR A 81 16.36 -1.92 -8.16
CA TYR A 81 17.39 -2.55 -8.98
C TYR A 81 17.39 -2.02 -10.43
N PHE A 82 16.22 -1.76 -11.00
CA PHE A 82 16.12 -1.17 -12.34
C PHE A 82 16.92 0.14 -12.48
N PHE A 83 16.90 1.01 -11.47
CA PHE A 83 17.72 2.22 -11.50
C PHE A 83 19.20 1.96 -11.16
N LYS A 84 19.49 0.92 -10.38
CA LYS A 84 20.87 0.56 -10.01
C LYS A 84 21.67 0.05 -11.20
N ILE A 85 21.03 -0.60 -12.18
CA ILE A 85 21.67 -1.12 -13.42
C ILE A 85 22.37 -0.01 -14.22
N PHE A 86 21.93 1.24 -14.10
CA PHE A 86 22.57 2.37 -14.81
C PHE A 86 23.89 2.82 -14.19
N HIS A 87 24.37 2.16 -13.14
CA HIS A 87 25.65 2.42 -12.47
C HIS A 87 25.87 3.88 -12.05
N PHE A 88 24.80 4.60 -11.68
CA PHE A 88 24.92 5.92 -11.08
C PHE A 88 25.70 5.85 -9.77
N ASN A 89 26.39 6.94 -9.40
CA ASN A 89 26.87 7.06 -8.03
C ASN A 89 25.68 7.07 -7.03
N ASN A 90 25.94 6.77 -5.76
CA ASN A 90 24.87 6.57 -4.78
C ASN A 90 23.96 7.81 -4.62
N GLU A 91 24.49 9.01 -4.70
CA GLU A 91 23.70 10.25 -4.59
C GLU A 91 22.74 10.40 -5.77
N ILE A 92 23.24 10.27 -7.00
CA ILE A 92 22.41 10.37 -8.21
C ILE A 92 21.38 9.22 -8.22
N TYR A 93 21.78 8.01 -7.84
CA TYR A 93 20.88 6.87 -7.76
C TYR A 93 19.68 7.16 -6.84
N ILE A 94 19.95 7.65 -5.62
CA ILE A 94 18.89 7.99 -4.67
C ILE A 94 17.99 9.09 -5.22
N GLN A 95 18.57 10.16 -5.77
CA GLN A 95 17.79 11.24 -6.37
C GLN A 95 16.89 10.74 -7.51
N VAL A 96 17.41 9.91 -8.41
CA VAL A 96 16.63 9.33 -9.52
C VAL A 96 15.46 8.49 -9.00
N VAL A 97 15.67 7.68 -7.96
CA VAL A 97 14.60 6.92 -7.30
C VAL A 97 13.54 7.86 -6.74
N LEU A 98 13.93 8.90 -5.98
CA LEU A 98 13.00 9.85 -5.38
C LEU A 98 12.23 10.65 -6.46
N PHE A 99 12.90 11.09 -7.53
CA PHE A 99 12.22 11.75 -8.65
C PHE A 99 11.22 10.81 -9.35
N SER A 100 11.56 9.55 -9.53
CA SER A 100 10.63 8.57 -10.10
C SER A 100 9.39 8.36 -9.23
N GLN A 101 9.54 8.39 -7.89
CA GLN A 101 8.41 8.37 -6.95
C GLN A 101 7.52 9.62 -7.06
N ILE A 102 8.11 10.82 -7.26
CA ILE A 102 7.31 12.03 -7.53
C ILE A 102 6.48 11.87 -8.81
N ILE A 103 7.05 11.32 -9.87
CA ILE A 103 6.34 11.09 -11.12
C ILE A 103 5.15 10.13 -10.89
N LEU A 104 5.37 8.99 -10.22
CA LEU A 104 4.30 8.03 -9.89
C LEU A 104 3.20 8.67 -9.02
N SER A 105 3.60 9.46 -8.01
CA SER A 105 2.67 10.17 -7.14
C SER A 105 1.84 11.19 -7.92
N SER A 106 2.45 11.90 -8.87
CA SER A 106 1.75 12.89 -9.71
C SER A 106 0.78 12.23 -10.69
N PHE A 107 1.12 11.09 -11.26
CA PHE A 107 0.19 10.27 -12.03
C PHE A 107 -0.96 9.73 -11.18
N SER A 108 -0.70 9.38 -9.91
CA SER A 108 -1.75 8.97 -8.97
C SER A 108 -2.82 10.05 -8.82
N VAL A 109 -2.43 11.32 -8.77
CA VAL A 109 -3.37 12.47 -8.69
C VAL A 109 -4.25 12.56 -9.93
N VAL A 110 -3.67 12.37 -11.12
CA VAL A 110 -4.42 12.37 -12.40
C VAL A 110 -5.42 11.22 -12.46
N ILE A 111 -5.01 10.01 -12.06
CA ILE A 111 -5.91 8.85 -12.04
C ILE A 111 -7.00 9.05 -10.99
N PHE A 112 -6.66 9.60 -9.83
CA PHE A 112 -7.61 9.89 -8.75
C PHE A 112 -8.67 10.92 -9.17
N TYR A 113 -8.30 11.94 -9.94
CA TYR A 113 -9.28 12.85 -10.58
C TYR A 113 -10.28 12.08 -11.44
N ASN A 114 -9.80 11.15 -12.27
CA ASN A 114 -10.65 10.34 -13.12
C ASN A 114 -11.59 9.40 -12.32
N ILE A 115 -11.17 8.91 -11.15
CA ILE A 115 -12.04 8.17 -10.23
C ILE A 115 -13.13 9.09 -9.68
N ASN A 116 -12.76 10.25 -9.15
CA ASN A 116 -13.71 11.22 -8.59
C ASN A 116 -14.77 11.65 -9.63
N LYS A 117 -14.36 11.80 -10.88
CA LYS A 117 -15.27 12.14 -11.99
C LYS A 117 -16.35 11.07 -12.25
N LEU A 118 -16.15 9.84 -11.80
CA LEU A 118 -17.17 8.79 -11.92
C LEU A 118 -18.37 9.02 -10.99
N PHE A 119 -18.19 9.80 -9.91
CA PHE A 119 -19.15 9.91 -8.80
C PHE A 119 -19.64 11.32 -8.52
N PHE A 120 -18.82 12.36 -8.77
CA PHE A 120 -19.05 13.70 -8.22
C PHE A 120 -19.17 14.76 -9.29
N SER A 121 -19.81 15.89 -8.91
CA SER A 121 -19.82 17.11 -9.72
C SER A 121 -18.42 17.68 -9.89
N ASN A 122 -18.17 18.42 -10.99
CA ASN A 122 -16.84 18.93 -11.32
C ASN A 122 -16.17 19.71 -10.18
N LYS A 123 -16.92 20.54 -9.44
CA LYS A 123 -16.38 21.32 -8.31
C LYS A 123 -15.87 20.39 -7.20
N ILE A 124 -16.63 19.37 -6.80
CA ILE A 124 -16.24 18.41 -5.76
C ILE A 124 -15.14 17.48 -6.26
N CYS A 125 -15.16 17.08 -7.51
CA CYS A 125 -14.10 16.30 -8.14
C CYS A 125 -12.75 17.03 -8.04
N ILE A 126 -12.68 18.30 -8.40
CA ILE A 126 -11.46 19.11 -8.31
C ILE A 126 -11.06 19.29 -6.85
N LEU A 127 -12.00 19.62 -5.95
CA LEU A 127 -11.71 19.78 -4.52
C LEU A 127 -11.06 18.53 -3.92
N GLY A 128 -11.68 17.35 -4.09
CA GLY A 128 -11.14 16.11 -3.57
C GLY A 128 -9.78 15.74 -4.19
N THR A 129 -9.57 16.06 -5.46
CA THR A 129 -8.28 15.86 -6.12
C THR A 129 -7.21 16.79 -5.60
N LEU A 130 -7.53 18.06 -5.32
CA LEU A 130 -6.61 19.00 -4.70
C LEU A 130 -6.28 18.59 -3.26
N ILE A 131 -7.26 18.13 -2.47
CA ILE A 131 -7.03 17.58 -1.13
C ILE A 131 -6.02 16.42 -1.20
N PHE A 132 -6.20 15.48 -2.15
CA PHE A 132 -5.27 14.37 -2.33
C PHE A 132 -3.88 14.83 -2.79
N SER A 133 -3.81 15.79 -3.72
CA SER A 133 -2.56 16.34 -4.24
C SER A 133 -1.74 17.05 -3.14
N LEU A 134 -2.43 17.77 -2.25
CA LEU A 134 -1.85 18.55 -1.16
C LEU A 134 -1.74 17.78 0.16
N PHE A 135 -2.11 16.50 0.19
CA PHE A 135 -2.10 15.72 1.43
C PHE A 135 -0.67 15.56 1.96
N PRO A 136 -0.34 16.12 3.16
CA PRO A 136 1.05 16.24 3.60
C PRO A 136 1.77 14.90 3.71
N LEU A 137 1.09 13.87 4.24
CA LEU A 137 1.67 12.54 4.37
C LEU A 137 2.01 11.91 3.00
N HIS A 138 1.20 12.16 1.97
CA HIS A 138 1.46 11.68 0.60
C HIS A 138 2.62 12.43 -0.07
N ILE A 139 2.74 13.73 0.21
CA ILE A 139 3.87 14.55 -0.26
C ILE A 139 5.16 14.10 0.41
N TYR A 140 5.16 13.96 1.74
CA TYR A 140 6.32 13.52 2.51
C TYR A 140 6.80 12.12 2.11
N ALA A 141 5.88 11.20 1.84
CA ALA A 141 6.23 9.83 1.42
C ALA A 141 7.01 9.77 0.10
N CYS A 142 6.93 10.80 -0.76
CA CYS A 142 7.74 10.88 -1.98
C CYS A 142 9.22 11.07 -1.69
N ALA A 143 9.57 11.63 -0.53
CA ALA A 143 10.94 11.86 -0.10
C ALA A 143 11.57 10.64 0.62
N GLN A 144 10.79 9.61 0.86
CA GLN A 144 11.25 8.40 1.54
C GLN A 144 11.40 7.25 0.56
N ILE A 145 12.55 6.54 0.59
CA ILE A 145 12.75 5.32 -0.23
C ILE A 145 11.96 4.18 0.42
N SER A 146 10.72 4.05 -0.01
CA SER A 146 9.80 3.02 0.47
C SER A 146 8.80 2.59 -0.60
N SER A 147 8.24 1.40 -0.45
CA SER A 147 7.26 0.84 -1.39
C SER A 147 5.90 1.59 -1.40
N ILE A 148 5.69 2.56 -0.51
CA ILE A 148 4.39 3.17 -0.26
C ILE A 148 3.85 3.99 -1.43
N ILE A 149 4.72 4.76 -2.13
CA ILE A 149 4.28 5.54 -3.29
C ILE A 149 3.91 4.63 -4.45
N LEU A 150 4.71 3.59 -4.71
CA LEU A 150 4.39 2.58 -5.72
C LEU A 150 3.08 1.85 -5.36
N GLN A 151 2.88 1.51 -4.08
CA GLN A 151 1.64 0.92 -3.59
C GLN A 151 0.44 1.85 -3.82
N SER A 152 0.54 3.13 -3.47
CA SER A 152 -0.53 4.11 -3.67
C SER A 152 -0.90 4.25 -5.14
N PHE A 153 0.11 4.35 -6.02
CA PHE A 153 -0.10 4.42 -7.48
C PHE A 153 -0.82 3.18 -8.02
N LEU A 154 -0.36 1.99 -7.66
CA LEU A 154 -0.97 0.74 -8.12
C LEU A 154 -2.37 0.53 -7.55
N MET A 155 -2.62 0.90 -6.27
CA MET A 155 -3.94 0.84 -5.64
C MET A 155 -4.95 1.75 -6.34
N ILE A 156 -4.58 2.99 -6.62
CA ILE A 156 -5.45 3.94 -7.32
C ILE A 156 -5.70 3.47 -8.76
N THR A 157 -4.68 2.91 -9.42
CA THR A 157 -4.82 2.30 -10.75
C THR A 157 -5.77 1.11 -10.72
N PHE A 158 -5.63 0.23 -9.73
CA PHE A 158 -6.52 -0.90 -9.49
C PHE A 158 -7.98 -0.43 -9.32
N PHE A 159 -8.26 0.54 -8.44
CA PHE A 159 -9.61 1.07 -8.25
C PHE A 159 -10.19 1.67 -9.53
N TYR A 160 -9.38 2.41 -10.27
CA TYR A 160 -9.85 3.02 -11.52
C TYR A 160 -10.33 1.98 -12.53
N PHE A 161 -9.52 0.96 -12.81
CA PHE A 161 -9.89 -0.08 -13.76
C PHE A 161 -10.97 -1.01 -13.23
N PHE A 162 -10.97 -1.31 -11.94
CA PHE A 162 -12.03 -2.08 -11.30
C PHE A 162 -13.40 -1.39 -11.46
N LEU A 163 -13.49 -0.12 -11.13
CA LEU A 163 -14.70 0.68 -11.28
C LEU A 163 -15.12 0.83 -12.76
N LYS A 164 -14.15 0.88 -13.66
CA LYS A 164 -14.43 0.88 -15.10
C LYS A 164 -15.04 -0.44 -15.59
N ILE A 165 -14.54 -1.58 -15.12
CA ILE A 165 -15.10 -2.91 -15.46
C ILE A 165 -16.54 -3.02 -14.96
N MET A 166 -16.86 -2.52 -13.77
CA MET A 166 -18.22 -2.50 -13.26
C MET A 166 -19.20 -1.72 -14.16
N LYS A 167 -18.70 -0.70 -14.90
CA LYS A 167 -19.52 0.07 -15.86
C LYS A 167 -19.53 -0.55 -17.26
N LYS A 168 -18.37 -0.94 -17.73
CA LYS A 168 -18.17 -1.52 -19.06
C LYS A 168 -17.06 -2.53 -19.05
N ASN A 169 -17.46 -3.79 -19.14
CA ASN A 169 -16.54 -4.92 -19.21
C ASN A 169 -15.92 -4.98 -20.62
N ASN A 170 -14.68 -4.50 -20.75
CA ASN A 170 -13.90 -4.60 -21.97
C ASN A 170 -12.52 -5.17 -21.71
N PHE A 171 -11.90 -5.76 -22.72
CA PHE A 171 -10.60 -6.44 -22.60
C PHE A 171 -9.47 -5.52 -22.13
N TYR A 172 -9.45 -4.26 -22.58
CA TYR A 172 -8.46 -3.28 -22.14
C TYR A 172 -8.51 -3.05 -20.62
N ASN A 173 -9.71 -2.84 -20.06
CA ASN A 173 -9.87 -2.67 -18.61
C ASN A 173 -9.46 -3.93 -17.85
N ILE A 174 -9.76 -5.12 -18.38
CA ILE A 174 -9.34 -6.41 -17.80
C ILE A 174 -7.82 -6.50 -17.75
N CYS A 175 -7.11 -6.22 -18.84
CA CYS A 175 -5.65 -6.27 -18.88
C CYS A 175 -5.01 -5.35 -17.83
N PHE A 176 -5.45 -4.09 -17.74
CA PHE A 176 -4.89 -3.15 -16.78
C PHE A 176 -5.26 -3.46 -15.34
N LEU A 177 -6.47 -3.97 -15.08
CA LEU A 177 -6.85 -4.45 -13.75
C LEU A 177 -5.96 -5.63 -13.33
N SER A 178 -5.77 -6.60 -14.21
CA SER A 178 -4.96 -7.79 -13.95
C SER A 178 -3.49 -7.43 -13.72
N LEU A 179 -2.94 -6.52 -14.53
CA LEU A 179 -1.58 -6.03 -14.37
C LEU A 179 -1.41 -5.34 -13.01
N ALA A 180 -2.29 -4.38 -12.68
CA ALA A 180 -2.24 -3.69 -11.39
C ALA A 180 -2.40 -4.65 -10.21
N SER A 181 -3.29 -5.65 -10.33
CA SER A 181 -3.49 -6.68 -9.30
C SER A 181 -2.24 -7.54 -9.08
N GLY A 182 -1.65 -8.05 -10.15
CA GLY A 182 -0.45 -8.88 -10.07
C GLY A 182 0.75 -8.12 -9.50
N LEU A 183 0.95 -6.87 -9.93
CA LEU A 183 1.99 -6.00 -9.39
C LEU A 183 1.73 -5.67 -7.90
N LEU A 184 0.49 -5.43 -7.48
CA LEU A 184 0.15 -5.21 -6.08
C LEU A 184 0.43 -6.45 -5.22
N ILE A 185 0.14 -7.64 -5.71
CA ILE A 185 0.43 -8.90 -5.01
C ILE A 185 1.96 -9.08 -4.86
N LEU A 186 2.74 -8.78 -5.92
CA LEU A 186 4.20 -8.83 -5.85
C LEU A 186 4.81 -7.70 -4.98
N LEU A 187 4.05 -6.65 -4.69
CA LEU A 187 4.46 -5.55 -3.82
C LEU A 187 4.05 -5.76 -2.36
N ARG A 188 2.89 -6.40 -2.16
CA ARG A 188 2.25 -6.61 -0.87
C ARG A 188 1.49 -7.94 -0.89
N GLY A 189 2.04 -8.96 -0.27
CA GLY A 189 1.46 -10.31 -0.26
C GLY A 189 0.03 -10.36 0.29
N GLU A 190 -0.30 -9.51 1.28
CA GLU A 190 -1.64 -9.39 1.85
C GLU A 190 -2.71 -8.95 0.83
N PHE A 191 -2.31 -8.32 -0.28
CA PHE A 191 -3.24 -7.92 -1.33
C PHE A 191 -3.93 -9.10 -2.02
N ILE A 192 -3.43 -10.32 -1.89
CA ILE A 192 -4.11 -11.54 -2.38
C ILE A 192 -5.53 -11.64 -1.80
N ALA A 193 -5.70 -11.38 -0.50
CA ALA A 193 -7.02 -11.44 0.14
C ALA A 193 -7.97 -10.36 -0.42
N LEU A 194 -7.46 -9.14 -0.66
CA LEU A 194 -8.23 -8.04 -1.25
C LEU A 194 -8.55 -8.29 -2.73
N PHE A 195 -7.65 -8.94 -3.46
CA PHE A 195 -7.90 -9.36 -4.84
C PHE A 195 -9.01 -10.41 -4.90
N LEU A 196 -8.96 -11.45 -4.05
CA LEU A 196 -10.01 -12.47 -3.97
C LEU A 196 -11.36 -11.86 -3.60
N LEU A 197 -11.41 -10.96 -2.61
CA LEU A 197 -12.61 -10.19 -2.28
C LEU A 197 -13.16 -9.45 -3.51
N SER A 198 -12.30 -8.83 -4.29
CA SER A 198 -12.68 -8.07 -5.48
C SER A 198 -13.24 -8.97 -6.58
N ILE A 199 -12.65 -10.14 -6.80
CA ILE A 199 -13.15 -11.14 -7.73
C ILE A 199 -14.53 -11.66 -7.30
N LEU A 200 -14.69 -12.00 -6.01
CA LEU A 200 -15.98 -12.41 -5.45
C LEU A 200 -17.03 -11.31 -5.61
N TYR A 201 -16.66 -10.05 -5.40
CA TYR A 201 -17.59 -8.94 -5.58
C TYR A 201 -18.06 -8.79 -7.04
N LEU A 202 -17.15 -8.91 -8.01
CA LEU A 202 -17.49 -8.91 -9.43
C LEU A 202 -18.40 -10.08 -9.82
N ALA A 203 -18.16 -11.27 -9.24
CA ALA A 203 -18.94 -12.46 -9.52
C ALA A 203 -20.35 -12.39 -8.93
N LEU A 204 -20.48 -12.03 -7.66
CA LEU A 204 -21.72 -12.15 -6.90
C LEU A 204 -22.64 -10.94 -7.07
N PHE A 205 -22.08 -9.72 -7.05
CA PHE A 205 -22.86 -8.49 -7.04
C PHE A 205 -22.98 -7.83 -8.42
N ILE A 206 -21.90 -7.82 -9.21
CA ILE A 206 -21.90 -7.23 -10.55
C ILE A 206 -22.31 -8.25 -11.61
N LYS A 207 -22.11 -9.56 -11.31
CA LYS A 207 -22.47 -10.69 -12.17
C LYS A 207 -21.84 -10.56 -13.57
N ILE A 208 -20.58 -10.17 -13.65
CA ILE A 208 -19.83 -10.21 -14.90
C ILE A 208 -19.70 -11.68 -15.37
N ASN A 209 -19.54 -11.88 -16.68
CA ASN A 209 -19.46 -13.22 -17.23
C ASN A 209 -18.21 -13.97 -16.69
N LEU A 210 -18.37 -15.29 -16.49
CA LEU A 210 -17.32 -16.15 -15.94
C LEU A 210 -16.02 -16.09 -16.78
N LYS A 211 -16.14 -15.97 -18.12
CA LYS A 211 -14.99 -15.83 -19.01
C LYS A 211 -14.11 -14.62 -18.63
N SER A 212 -14.71 -13.46 -18.33
CA SER A 212 -13.95 -12.28 -17.92
C SER A 212 -13.29 -12.48 -16.56
N ILE A 213 -13.96 -13.14 -15.60
CA ILE A 213 -13.37 -13.47 -14.30
C ILE A 213 -12.14 -14.37 -14.49
N LEU A 214 -12.28 -15.44 -15.29
CA LEU A 214 -11.18 -16.35 -15.57
C LEU A 214 -10.00 -15.64 -16.25
N ILE A 215 -10.27 -14.74 -17.20
CA ILE A 215 -9.22 -13.94 -17.85
C ILE A 215 -8.51 -13.03 -16.84
N ILE A 216 -9.25 -12.36 -15.92
CA ILE A 216 -8.64 -11.52 -14.88
C ILE A 216 -7.70 -12.37 -14.01
N ILE A 217 -8.15 -13.52 -13.54
CA ILE A 217 -7.36 -14.43 -12.69
C ILE A 217 -6.13 -14.92 -13.46
N LEU A 218 -6.32 -15.39 -14.71
CA LEU A 218 -5.23 -15.92 -15.53
C LEU A 218 -4.16 -14.86 -15.81
N LEU A 219 -4.56 -13.67 -16.24
CA LEU A 219 -3.60 -12.59 -16.52
C LEU A 219 -2.90 -12.09 -15.26
N THR A 220 -3.61 -12.04 -14.11
CA THR A 220 -2.98 -11.73 -12.82
C THR A 220 -1.95 -12.81 -12.47
N PHE A 221 -2.28 -14.09 -12.65
CA PHE A 221 -1.37 -15.20 -12.41
C PHE A 221 -0.13 -15.13 -13.32
N VAL A 222 -0.29 -14.78 -14.61
CA VAL A 222 0.84 -14.59 -15.53
C VAL A 222 1.83 -13.54 -15.02
N VAL A 223 1.34 -12.45 -14.44
CA VAL A 223 2.23 -11.41 -13.85
C VAL A 223 3.00 -11.94 -12.65
N ILE A 224 2.40 -12.80 -11.83
CA ILE A 224 3.00 -13.32 -10.58
C ILE A 224 3.90 -14.53 -10.86
N SER A 225 3.59 -15.31 -11.90
CA SER A 225 4.17 -16.62 -12.16
C SER A 225 5.70 -16.64 -12.27
N PRO A 226 6.41 -15.65 -12.85
CA PRO A 226 7.88 -15.72 -12.92
C PRO A 226 8.53 -15.79 -11.53
N TYR A 227 8.01 -15.02 -10.58
CA TYR A 227 8.53 -15.04 -9.22
C TYR A 227 8.12 -16.30 -8.44
N LEU A 228 6.90 -16.79 -8.65
CA LEU A 228 6.47 -18.08 -8.09
C LEU A 228 7.31 -19.24 -8.61
N MET A 229 7.61 -19.27 -9.91
CA MET A 229 8.47 -20.30 -10.51
C MET A 229 9.90 -20.25 -9.91
N ARG A 230 10.45 -19.04 -9.73
CA ARG A 230 11.74 -18.90 -9.02
C ARG A 230 11.66 -19.53 -7.62
N ASN A 231 10.60 -19.27 -6.87
CA ASN A 231 10.46 -19.77 -5.50
C ASN A 231 10.25 -21.29 -5.45
N ILE A 232 9.55 -21.86 -6.43
CA ILE A 232 9.42 -23.32 -6.57
C ILE A 232 10.78 -23.95 -6.87
N ILE A 233 11.54 -23.41 -7.82
CA ILE A 233 12.83 -24.00 -8.24
C ILE A 233 13.88 -23.88 -7.14
N VAL A 234 13.94 -22.75 -6.42
CA VAL A 234 15.01 -22.47 -5.47
C VAL A 234 14.67 -22.96 -4.06
N LEU A 235 13.41 -22.88 -3.66
CA LEU A 235 12.93 -23.05 -2.28
C LEU A 235 11.84 -24.11 -2.12
N ASP A 236 11.50 -24.82 -3.18
CA ASP A 236 10.47 -25.87 -3.16
C ASP A 236 9.12 -25.39 -2.57
N THR A 237 8.78 -24.09 -2.75
CA THR A 237 7.58 -23.50 -2.11
C THR A 237 6.80 -22.57 -3.04
N ILE A 238 5.46 -22.65 -2.95
CA ILE A 238 4.52 -21.77 -3.68
C ILE A 238 4.13 -20.62 -2.76
N THR A 239 4.94 -19.58 -2.72
CA THR A 239 4.66 -18.38 -1.90
C THR A 239 5.29 -17.14 -2.50
N ILE A 240 4.71 -15.97 -2.23
CA ILE A 240 5.28 -14.67 -2.59
C ILE A 240 6.24 -14.19 -1.50
N THR A 241 5.82 -14.27 -0.23
CA THR A 241 6.62 -13.81 0.91
C THR A 241 6.45 -14.73 2.11
N LYS A 242 7.44 -14.74 2.99
CA LYS A 242 7.45 -15.39 4.29
C LYS A 242 7.87 -14.36 5.35
N SER A 243 6.95 -13.48 5.70
CA SER A 243 7.10 -12.47 6.74
C SER A 243 5.83 -12.28 7.58
N ILE A 244 4.84 -13.16 7.38
CA ILE A 244 3.57 -13.10 8.12
C ILE A 244 3.83 -13.36 9.60
N GLY A 245 4.66 -14.36 9.94
CA GLY A 245 5.02 -14.71 11.30
C GLY A 245 5.72 -13.57 12.00
N PHE A 246 6.77 -13.02 11.38
CA PHE A 246 7.48 -11.86 11.93
C PHE A 246 6.57 -10.65 12.15
N ASN A 247 5.74 -10.31 11.17
CA ASN A 247 4.84 -9.17 11.30
C ASN A 247 3.76 -9.40 12.36
N LEU A 248 3.23 -10.64 12.48
CA LEU A 248 2.28 -11.00 13.52
C LEU A 248 2.91 -10.86 14.92
N TRP A 249 4.10 -11.45 15.12
CA TRP A 249 4.84 -11.34 16.38
C TRP A 249 5.19 -9.90 16.71
N LYS A 250 5.74 -9.14 15.78
CA LYS A 250 6.10 -7.74 15.96
C LYS A 250 4.91 -6.89 16.41
N GLY A 251 3.72 -7.19 15.88
CA GLY A 251 2.49 -6.52 16.26
C GLY A 251 1.81 -7.07 17.52
N ASN A 252 2.19 -8.26 18.00
CA ASN A 252 1.51 -8.96 19.09
C ASN A 252 2.50 -9.66 20.04
N ASN A 253 3.55 -8.96 20.46
CA ASN A 253 4.44 -9.40 21.52
C ASN A 253 4.11 -8.69 22.85
N PRO A 254 4.63 -9.15 24.00
CA PRO A 254 4.28 -8.60 25.31
C PRO A 254 4.56 -7.12 25.50
N GLN A 255 5.58 -6.57 24.82
CA GLN A 255 6.03 -5.18 24.93
C GLN A 255 5.47 -4.28 23.81
N THR A 256 4.65 -4.84 22.91
CA THR A 256 4.19 -4.10 21.73
C THR A 256 3.06 -3.12 22.07
N ASP A 257 3.06 -2.02 21.34
CA ASP A 257 1.93 -1.11 21.19
C ASP A 257 1.46 -1.11 19.72
N VAL A 258 0.67 -0.14 19.32
CA VAL A 258 0.07 -0.02 17.99
C VAL A 258 1.10 -0.11 16.86
N GLU A 259 2.26 0.56 17.02
CA GLU A 259 3.31 0.64 16.00
C GLU A 259 4.16 -0.62 15.87
N GLY A 260 3.99 -1.58 16.79
CA GLY A 260 4.78 -2.80 16.85
C GLY A 260 6.21 -2.55 17.33
N LYS A 261 6.71 -3.39 18.23
CA LYS A 261 8.08 -3.31 18.74
C LYS A 261 8.89 -4.53 18.32
N ASN A 262 10.13 -4.30 17.95
CA ASN A 262 11.12 -5.33 17.66
C ASN A 262 12.23 -5.23 18.70
N TYR A 263 12.00 -5.79 19.87
CA TYR A 263 12.89 -5.69 21.02
C TYR A 263 14.02 -6.73 21.02
N ILE A 264 13.95 -7.77 20.18
CA ILE A 264 15.00 -8.83 20.11
C ILE A 264 16.37 -8.24 19.83
N TYR A 265 16.44 -7.15 19.10
CA TYR A 265 17.68 -6.44 18.78
C TYR A 265 17.99 -5.30 19.74
N GLY A 266 17.20 -5.16 20.82
CA GLY A 266 17.42 -4.17 21.89
C GLY A 266 18.41 -4.66 22.97
N SER A 267 18.74 -3.77 23.91
CA SER A 267 19.73 -4.03 24.96
C SER A 267 19.15 -4.58 26.27
N ILE A 268 17.83 -4.65 26.43
CA ILE A 268 17.15 -5.11 27.65
C ILE A 268 16.30 -6.34 27.30
N PHE A 269 16.53 -7.45 27.98
CA PHE A 269 15.89 -8.74 27.71
C PHE A 269 15.22 -9.28 28.96
N ASP A 270 13.95 -9.62 28.83
CA ASP A 270 13.22 -10.46 29.76
C ASP A 270 13.51 -11.95 29.46
N GLN A 271 13.14 -12.88 30.38
CA GLN A 271 13.38 -14.31 30.20
C GLN A 271 12.69 -14.86 28.93
N GLU A 272 11.50 -14.34 28.59
CA GLU A 272 10.77 -14.73 27.36
C GLU A 272 11.56 -14.38 26.09
N ASP A 273 12.33 -13.30 26.10
CA ASP A 273 13.20 -12.91 24.99
C ASP A 273 14.39 -13.86 24.82
N LEU A 274 14.91 -14.40 25.94
CA LEU A 274 15.99 -15.39 25.92
C LEU A 274 15.53 -16.69 25.26
N ASP A 275 14.32 -17.17 25.60
CA ASP A 275 13.74 -18.38 25.00
C ASP A 275 13.51 -18.23 23.49
N LEU A 276 12.99 -17.08 23.04
CA LEU A 276 12.81 -16.81 21.64
C LEU A 276 14.14 -16.72 20.88
N ARG A 277 15.16 -16.08 21.48
CA ARG A 277 16.52 -16.03 20.92
C ARG A 277 17.13 -17.41 20.79
N GLU A 278 16.96 -18.26 21.79
CA GLU A 278 17.46 -19.65 21.74
C GLU A 278 16.78 -20.41 20.59
N GLN A 279 15.48 -20.21 20.36
CA GLN A 279 14.78 -20.80 19.21
C GLN A 279 15.31 -20.26 17.87
N ILE A 280 15.55 -18.93 17.77
CA ILE A 280 16.11 -18.30 16.58
C ILE A 280 17.51 -18.85 16.29
N ASN A 281 18.37 -18.99 17.31
CA ASN A 281 19.73 -19.50 17.17
C ASN A 281 19.79 -20.99 16.76
N LYS A 282 18.71 -21.74 16.98
CA LYS A 282 18.57 -23.13 16.53
C LYS A 282 18.09 -23.26 15.07
N VAL A 283 17.71 -22.16 14.41
CA VAL A 283 17.28 -22.22 13.02
C VAL A 283 18.49 -22.56 12.12
N PRO A 284 18.38 -23.61 11.27
CA PRO A 284 19.48 -23.97 10.38
C PRO A 284 19.87 -22.85 9.42
N GLU A 285 21.17 -22.63 9.23
CA GLU A 285 21.75 -21.65 8.31
C GLU A 285 21.76 -22.19 6.86
N ASP A 286 20.59 -22.54 6.34
CA ASP A 286 20.42 -23.14 5.01
C ASP A 286 19.48 -22.29 4.12
N LYS A 287 19.15 -22.82 2.92
CA LYS A 287 18.25 -22.14 1.98
C LYS A 287 16.84 -21.89 2.53
N TYR A 288 16.44 -22.58 3.60
CA TYR A 288 15.12 -22.45 4.23
C TYR A 288 15.13 -21.55 5.46
N TYR A 289 16.26 -20.91 5.78
CA TYR A 289 16.43 -20.09 6.98
C TYR A 289 15.28 -19.11 7.21
N GLU A 290 14.95 -18.26 6.22
CA GLU A 290 13.86 -17.27 6.35
C GLU A 290 12.50 -17.95 6.55
N ILE A 291 12.25 -19.09 5.92
CA ILE A 291 11.00 -19.85 6.08
C ILE A 291 10.86 -20.40 7.50
N ASN A 292 11.95 -20.96 8.04
CA ASN A 292 11.95 -21.55 9.37
C ASN A 292 11.92 -20.46 10.45
N LEU A 293 12.62 -19.35 10.23
CA LEU A 293 12.57 -18.18 11.09
C LEU A 293 11.15 -17.59 11.17
N ASP A 294 10.46 -17.45 10.05
CA ASP A 294 9.06 -16.97 10.03
C ASP A 294 8.12 -17.91 10.80
N LYS A 295 8.34 -19.24 10.76
CA LYS A 295 7.59 -20.21 11.57
C LYS A 295 7.81 -20.03 13.08
N VAL A 296 9.05 -19.74 13.51
CA VAL A 296 9.36 -19.45 14.92
C VAL A 296 8.58 -18.21 15.37
N PHE A 297 8.64 -17.12 14.62
CA PHE A 297 7.90 -15.90 14.95
C PHE A 297 6.38 -16.12 14.90
N LEU A 298 5.87 -16.89 13.93
CA LEU A 298 4.44 -17.19 13.83
C LEU A 298 3.96 -17.95 15.07
N SER A 299 4.69 -18.97 15.50
CA SER A 299 4.35 -19.76 16.69
C SER A 299 4.36 -18.91 17.95
N GLU A 300 5.35 -18.02 18.11
CA GLU A 300 5.45 -17.14 19.27
C GLU A 300 4.35 -16.06 19.26
N GLY A 301 4.06 -15.47 18.10
CA GLY A 301 2.96 -14.50 17.97
C GLY A 301 1.60 -15.11 18.30
N ILE A 302 1.33 -16.35 17.87
CA ILE A 302 0.10 -17.09 18.21
C ILE A 302 0.07 -17.45 19.71
N LYS A 303 1.17 -17.89 20.28
CA LYS A 303 1.30 -18.20 21.70
C LYS A 303 0.98 -16.97 22.54
N ASN A 304 1.52 -15.80 22.20
CA ASN A 304 1.25 -14.56 22.91
C ASN A 304 -0.25 -14.20 22.89
N ILE A 305 -0.89 -14.28 21.71
CA ILE A 305 -2.33 -14.01 21.56
C ILE A 305 -3.16 -14.98 22.40
N ASN A 306 -2.80 -16.29 22.42
CA ASN A 306 -3.53 -17.29 23.16
C ASN A 306 -3.34 -17.16 24.67
N ASN A 307 -2.20 -16.67 25.14
CA ASN A 307 -1.91 -16.46 26.56
C ASN A 307 -2.76 -15.32 27.16
N ASP A 308 -3.04 -14.27 26.40
CA ASP A 308 -3.89 -13.16 26.84
C ASP A 308 -4.79 -12.63 25.71
N PRO A 309 -5.84 -13.37 25.32
CA PRO A 309 -6.71 -12.99 24.21
C PRO A 309 -7.41 -11.64 24.41
N ILE A 310 -7.71 -11.28 25.65
CA ILE A 310 -8.41 -10.01 25.98
C ILE A 310 -7.50 -8.82 25.71
N LYS A 311 -6.25 -8.89 26.16
CA LYS A 311 -5.24 -7.85 25.88
C LYS A 311 -5.06 -7.64 24.37
N TYR A 312 -4.84 -8.73 23.61
CA TYR A 312 -4.57 -8.62 22.17
C TYR A 312 -5.82 -8.25 21.37
N PHE A 313 -7.01 -8.63 21.79
CA PHE A 313 -8.24 -8.09 21.22
C PHE A 313 -8.38 -6.57 21.48
N GLY A 314 -8.09 -6.11 22.69
CA GLY A 314 -8.04 -4.68 23.00
C GLY A 314 -6.99 -3.93 22.17
N LEU A 315 -5.81 -4.52 21.98
CA LEU A 315 -4.75 -3.98 21.12
C LEU A 315 -5.19 -3.93 19.65
N TYR A 316 -5.86 -4.96 19.14
CA TYR A 316 -6.42 -4.98 17.79
C TYR A 316 -7.41 -3.81 17.56
N LEU A 317 -8.30 -3.55 18.52
CA LEU A 317 -9.22 -2.41 18.44
C LEU A 317 -8.47 -1.06 18.47
N LYS A 318 -7.43 -0.93 19.31
CA LYS A 318 -6.56 0.26 19.30
C LYS A 318 -5.90 0.46 17.95
N LYS A 319 -5.41 -0.62 17.32
CA LYS A 319 -4.80 -0.57 15.96
C LYS A 319 -5.80 -0.11 14.92
N ILE A 320 -7.05 -0.60 14.95
CA ILE A 320 -8.13 -0.13 14.06
C ILE A 320 -8.34 1.38 14.23
N LEU A 321 -8.49 1.84 15.49
CA LEU A 321 -8.69 3.27 15.75
C LEU A 321 -7.50 4.12 15.32
N SER A 322 -6.29 3.67 15.61
CA SER A 322 -5.07 4.35 15.18
C SER A 322 -4.93 4.38 13.66
N PHE A 323 -5.34 3.33 12.96
CA PHE A 323 -5.29 3.28 11.50
C PHE A 323 -6.33 4.20 10.87
N LEU A 324 -7.53 4.29 11.44
CA LEU A 324 -8.59 5.18 10.98
C LEU A 324 -8.30 6.65 11.32
N PHE A 325 -7.82 6.93 12.51
CA PHE A 325 -7.61 8.28 13.05
C PHE A 325 -6.12 8.57 13.27
N ILE A 326 -5.71 8.63 14.53
CA ILE A 326 -4.33 8.83 14.96
C ILE A 326 -3.99 7.87 16.10
N ASP A 327 -2.71 7.55 16.23
CA ASP A 327 -2.19 6.92 17.44
C ASP A 327 -1.95 7.98 18.51
N LEU A 328 -2.47 7.74 19.72
CA LEU A 328 -2.30 8.67 20.84
C LEU A 328 -0.96 8.48 21.58
N ASN A 329 -0.25 7.38 21.30
CA ASN A 329 1.00 7.00 21.95
C ASN A 329 2.13 6.75 20.94
N SER A 330 2.09 7.38 19.76
CA SER A 330 3.13 7.21 18.73
C SER A 330 4.49 7.69 19.22
N SER A 331 5.52 6.89 18.97
CA SER A 331 6.91 7.24 19.19
C SER A 331 7.60 7.86 17.96
N ASN A 332 6.90 7.96 16.84
CA ASN A 332 7.48 8.49 15.61
C ASN A 332 7.74 10.00 15.73
N PRO A 333 8.92 10.47 15.32
CA PRO A 333 9.24 11.89 15.31
C PRO A 333 8.21 12.69 14.49
N TYR A 334 7.84 13.86 14.98
CA TYR A 334 6.88 14.77 14.33
C TYR A 334 5.48 14.20 14.08
N TYR A 335 5.13 13.04 14.67
CA TYR A 335 3.80 12.43 14.48
C TYR A 335 2.67 13.39 14.87
N TYR A 336 2.83 14.14 15.96
CA TYR A 336 1.85 15.11 16.45
C TYR A 336 2.01 16.52 15.85
N HIS A 337 2.81 16.67 14.79
CA HIS A 337 2.88 17.93 14.10
C HIS A 337 1.53 18.27 13.43
N PRO A 338 1.00 19.52 13.54
CA PRO A 338 -0.31 19.89 13.01
C PRO A 338 -0.53 19.53 11.52
N LEU A 339 0.50 19.68 10.70
CA LEU A 339 0.44 19.29 9.27
C LEU A 339 0.28 17.77 9.05
N HIS A 340 0.55 16.94 10.06
CA HIS A 340 0.30 15.50 9.97
C HIS A 340 -1.07 15.16 10.52
N TYR A 341 -1.34 15.45 11.82
CA TYR A 341 -2.54 14.90 12.46
C TYR A 341 -3.84 15.60 12.07
N LEU A 342 -3.83 16.94 11.83
CA LEU A 342 -5.06 17.66 11.50
C LEU A 342 -5.68 17.21 10.16
N PRO A 343 -4.94 17.09 9.04
CA PRO A 343 -5.49 16.58 7.80
C PRO A 343 -6.00 15.13 7.93
N VAL A 344 -5.30 14.28 8.67
CA VAL A 344 -5.72 12.90 8.91
C VAL A 344 -7.04 12.86 9.68
N LEU A 345 -7.16 13.59 10.79
CA LEU A 345 -8.39 13.64 11.58
C LEU A 345 -9.57 14.21 10.77
N PHE A 346 -9.33 15.32 10.06
CA PHE A 346 -10.36 15.95 9.24
C PHE A 346 -10.93 14.98 8.20
N ILE A 347 -10.05 14.32 7.43
CA ILE A 347 -10.47 13.37 6.40
C ILE A 347 -11.11 12.12 7.03
N SER A 348 -10.61 11.64 8.16
CA SER A 348 -11.18 10.48 8.85
C SER A 348 -12.61 10.75 9.33
N ILE A 349 -12.85 11.89 9.98
CA ILE A 349 -14.19 12.26 10.47
C ILE A 349 -15.15 12.47 9.29
N THR A 350 -14.75 13.26 8.29
CA THR A 350 -15.61 13.54 7.13
C THR A 350 -15.88 12.30 6.29
N SER A 351 -14.93 11.36 6.22
CA SER A 351 -15.13 10.09 5.51
C SER A 351 -16.17 9.19 6.19
N ILE A 352 -16.17 9.11 7.52
CA ILE A 352 -17.18 8.33 8.28
C ILE A 352 -18.56 8.93 8.05
N ILE A 353 -18.70 10.26 8.15
CA ILE A 353 -19.97 10.95 7.85
C ILE A 353 -20.40 10.66 6.40
N GLY A 354 -19.45 10.70 5.46
CA GLY A 354 -19.71 10.38 4.07
C GLY A 354 -20.18 8.95 3.84
N ILE A 355 -19.61 7.97 4.55
CA ILE A 355 -20.06 6.57 4.52
C ILE A 355 -21.51 6.46 5.01
N ILE A 356 -21.84 7.10 6.13
CA ILE A 356 -23.21 7.11 6.70
C ILE A 356 -24.21 7.73 5.72
N LEU A 357 -23.82 8.81 5.04
CA LEU A 357 -24.64 9.51 4.06
C LEU A 357 -24.69 8.82 2.69
N SER A 358 -23.87 7.79 2.48
CA SER A 358 -23.80 7.10 1.18
C SER A 358 -25.12 6.40 0.86
N LYS A 359 -25.56 6.54 -0.40
CA LYS A 359 -26.74 5.81 -0.88
C LYS A 359 -26.41 4.32 -1.01
N LYS A 360 -27.18 3.47 -0.33
CA LYS A 360 -27.01 2.00 -0.33
C LYS A 360 -27.11 1.32 -1.71
N ASN A 361 -27.56 2.04 -2.75
CA ASN A 361 -27.83 1.46 -4.07
C ASN A 361 -26.68 1.60 -5.09
N SER A 362 -25.52 2.11 -4.69
CA SER A 362 -24.36 2.19 -5.58
C SER A 362 -23.40 1.02 -5.33
N TYR A 363 -23.46 -0.01 -6.19
CA TYR A 363 -22.52 -1.13 -6.14
C TYR A 363 -21.06 -0.67 -6.09
N GLN A 364 -20.72 0.39 -6.80
CA GLN A 364 -19.36 0.93 -6.84
C GLN A 364 -18.92 1.50 -5.48
N ILE A 365 -19.76 2.32 -4.84
CA ILE A 365 -19.47 2.86 -3.50
C ILE A 365 -19.47 1.75 -2.46
N ASN A 366 -20.41 0.81 -2.53
CA ASN A 366 -20.47 -0.34 -1.62
C ASN A 366 -19.21 -1.19 -1.71
N PHE A 367 -18.67 -1.40 -2.92
CA PHE A 367 -17.38 -2.09 -3.08
C PHE A 367 -16.23 -1.33 -2.39
N LEU A 368 -16.13 -0.02 -2.61
CA LEU A 368 -15.06 0.79 -2.00
C LEU A 368 -15.16 0.78 -0.46
N ILE A 369 -16.38 0.83 0.09
CA ILE A 369 -16.60 0.70 1.55
C ILE A 369 -16.20 -0.68 2.05
N LEU A 370 -16.64 -1.75 1.38
CA LEU A 370 -16.28 -3.12 1.74
C LEU A 370 -14.76 -3.34 1.69
N PHE A 371 -14.12 -2.89 0.61
CA PHE A 371 -12.67 -2.96 0.48
C PHE A 371 -11.95 -2.20 1.59
N PHE A 372 -12.41 -0.99 1.92
CA PHE A 372 -11.88 -0.17 3.00
C PHE A 372 -11.96 -0.90 4.35
N ILE A 373 -13.13 -1.44 4.70
CA ILE A 373 -13.34 -2.16 5.98
C ILE A 373 -12.44 -3.39 6.05
N VAL A 374 -12.40 -4.21 4.99
CA VAL A 374 -11.59 -5.42 4.97
C VAL A 374 -10.09 -5.11 5.00
N ASN A 375 -9.65 -4.06 4.29
CA ASN A 375 -8.25 -3.62 4.34
C ASN A 375 -7.85 -3.18 5.76
N VAL A 376 -8.68 -2.35 6.41
CA VAL A 376 -8.46 -1.93 7.80
C VAL A 376 -8.40 -3.14 8.74
N ALA A 377 -9.31 -4.09 8.60
CA ALA A 377 -9.35 -5.29 9.42
C ALA A 377 -8.09 -6.15 9.25
N ILE A 378 -7.66 -6.41 8.02
CA ILE A 378 -6.47 -7.23 7.72
C ILE A 378 -5.19 -6.57 8.26
N VAL A 379 -4.97 -5.30 7.93
CA VAL A 379 -3.73 -4.60 8.32
C VAL A 379 -3.62 -4.46 9.84
N SER A 380 -4.75 -4.27 10.54
CA SER A 380 -4.78 -4.11 12.00
C SER A 380 -4.46 -5.39 12.78
N VAL A 381 -4.44 -6.57 12.15
CA VAL A 381 -3.95 -7.81 12.77
C VAL A 381 -2.46 -7.71 13.13
N PHE A 382 -1.70 -6.96 12.33
CA PHE A 382 -0.25 -6.81 12.48
C PHE A 382 0.09 -5.58 13.33
N PHE A 383 0.73 -4.58 12.77
CA PHE A 383 1.05 -3.31 13.43
C PHE A 383 0.78 -2.15 12.47
N ILE A 384 0.59 -0.95 13.01
CA ILE A 384 0.21 0.22 12.23
C ILE A 384 1.31 1.28 12.29
N LEU A 385 1.94 1.53 11.16
CA LEU A 385 2.84 2.66 11.00
C LEU A 385 2.11 3.83 10.32
N PRO A 386 2.53 5.08 10.58
CA PRO A 386 1.88 6.27 10.01
C PRO A 386 1.74 6.22 8.49
N ARG A 387 2.77 5.73 7.81
CA ARG A 387 2.81 5.58 6.34
C ARG A 387 1.79 4.60 5.77
N TYR A 388 1.30 3.63 6.55
CA TYR A 388 0.32 2.65 6.07
C TYR A 388 -1.04 3.29 5.77
N LYS A 389 -1.36 4.43 6.41
CA LYS A 389 -2.57 5.22 6.11
C LYS A 389 -2.68 5.62 4.65
N LEU A 390 -1.57 5.75 3.93
CA LEU A 390 -1.58 6.10 2.50
C LEU A 390 -2.33 5.09 1.63
N ALA A 391 -2.48 3.84 2.09
CA ALA A 391 -3.30 2.85 1.40
C ALA A 391 -4.81 3.15 1.48
N ILE A 392 -5.28 3.81 2.55
CA ILE A 392 -6.70 4.07 2.78
C ILE A 392 -7.11 5.53 2.52
N ILE A 393 -6.19 6.48 2.57
CA ILE A 393 -6.47 7.92 2.40
C ILE A 393 -7.21 8.23 1.08
N PRO A 394 -6.88 7.64 -0.08
CA PRO A 394 -7.65 7.89 -1.30
C PRO A 394 -9.12 7.51 -1.15
N LEU A 395 -9.42 6.39 -0.48
CA LEU A 395 -10.79 5.95 -0.21
C LEU A 395 -11.49 6.90 0.78
N GLN A 396 -10.80 7.31 1.84
CA GLN A 396 -11.34 8.26 2.80
C GLN A 396 -11.68 9.61 2.14
N ILE A 397 -10.87 10.09 1.20
CA ILE A 397 -11.17 11.32 0.45
C ILE A 397 -12.39 11.12 -0.47
N ILE A 398 -12.55 9.97 -1.11
CA ILE A 398 -13.76 9.67 -1.90
C ILE A 398 -15.00 9.71 -1.00
N PHE A 399 -14.94 9.11 0.19
CA PHE A 399 -16.05 9.15 1.12
C PHE A 399 -16.30 10.56 1.67
N SER A 400 -15.26 11.33 1.95
CA SER A 400 -15.39 12.76 2.32
C SER A 400 -16.05 13.59 1.21
N ASN A 401 -15.77 13.27 -0.05
CA ASN A 401 -16.44 13.94 -1.19
C ASN A 401 -17.95 13.67 -1.25
N ILE A 402 -18.43 12.51 -0.74
CA ILE A 402 -19.88 12.26 -0.58
C ILE A 402 -20.46 13.25 0.42
N PHE A 403 -19.79 13.48 1.55
CA PHE A 403 -20.20 14.48 2.54
C PHE A 403 -20.20 15.90 1.97
N PHE A 404 -19.16 16.30 1.25
CA PHE A 404 -19.08 17.63 0.62
C PHE A 404 -20.15 17.84 -0.46
N GLU A 405 -20.44 16.80 -1.26
CA GLU A 405 -21.51 16.86 -2.23
C GLU A 405 -22.89 16.98 -1.56
N TYR A 406 -23.09 16.32 -0.41
CA TYR A 406 -24.31 16.44 0.40
C TYR A 406 -24.48 17.87 0.94
N ILE A 407 -23.43 18.46 1.53
CA ILE A 407 -23.46 19.84 2.03
C ILE A 407 -23.78 20.79 0.89
N LYS A 408 -23.09 20.66 -0.26
CA LYS A 408 -23.33 21.50 -1.42
C LYS A 408 -24.79 21.49 -1.87
N LYS A 409 -25.42 20.30 -1.91
CA LYS A 409 -26.83 20.16 -2.36
C LYS A 409 -27.84 20.73 -1.38
N ASN A 410 -27.57 20.67 -0.09
CA ASN A 410 -28.57 21.04 0.93
C ASN A 410 -28.41 22.48 1.44
N PHE A 411 -27.19 23.01 1.46
CA PHE A 411 -26.90 24.33 2.03
C PHE A 411 -26.56 25.41 1.00
N PHE A 412 -26.05 25.00 -0.17
CA PHE A 412 -25.66 25.92 -1.24
C PHE A 412 -26.51 25.66 -2.50
N LYS A 413 -27.84 25.75 -2.36
CA LYS A 413 -28.76 25.72 -3.51
C LYS A 413 -28.52 26.98 -4.36
N THR A 414 -27.69 26.83 -5.41
CA THR A 414 -27.59 27.75 -6.54
C THR A 414 -28.16 27.08 -7.78
#